data_6a826bef4a9a8869f192e416799b814d
#
_entry.id   6a826bef4a9a8869f192e416799b814d
#
_cell.length_a   1.000
_cell.length_b   1.000
_cell.length_c   1.000
_cell.angle_alpha   90.00
_cell.angle_beta   90.00
_cell.angle_gamma   90.00
#
_symmetry.space_group_name_H-M   'P 1'
#
loop_
_entity.id
_entity.type
_entity.pdbx_description
1 polymer ?
#
loop_
_entity_poly.entity_id
_entity_poly.type
_entity_poly.pdbx_seq_one_letter_code
_entity_poly.pdbx_strand_id
1 'polypeptide(L)'
;TSSNNVNESYSEKDPYIKNPINSNSQYYEFQGYLVYQLKDAITSVTDLDDPDKARLVFRCDIKDDVSGIVNQYLDPILGVYTPVEEVSSVISSGMKGSVDNGVEYSFNITEDKFALGATRLVNHKTYYFMALAYGYNKTEENPFPYFTDDPNYDGRNQPFIAGRRNIQVYSAIPHFIEQEYGGT
;
A
#
# COMPACT_ATOMS: atom_id res chain seq x y z
N THR A 1 -5.01 21.33 11.41
CA THR A 1 -6.22 20.58 11.74
C THR A 1 -5.85 19.11 11.70
N SER A 2 -5.66 18.48 12.88
CA SER A 2 -5.43 17.04 12.96
C SER A 2 -6.69 16.36 12.42
N SER A 3 -6.59 15.71 11.28
CA SER A 3 -7.63 14.82 10.82
C SER A 3 -7.69 13.67 11.83
N ASN A 4 -8.83 13.44 12.47
CA ASN A 4 -9.11 12.24 13.24
C ASN A 4 -9.27 11.03 12.28
N ASN A 5 -8.27 10.80 11.44
CA ASN A 5 -8.27 9.64 10.56
C ASN A 5 -7.87 8.42 11.37
N VAL A 6 -8.83 7.55 11.62
CA VAL A 6 -8.63 6.32 12.42
C VAL A 6 -7.53 5.43 11.83
N ASN A 7 -7.32 5.47 10.51
CA ASN A 7 -6.27 4.69 9.86
C ASN A 7 -4.87 5.20 10.23
N GLU A 8 -4.69 6.52 10.35
CA GLU A 8 -3.39 7.13 10.66
C GLU A 8 -3.01 7.02 12.15
N SER A 9 -3.94 6.64 13.00
CA SER A 9 -3.70 6.29 14.40
C SER A 9 -3.56 4.78 14.62
N TYR A 10 -3.43 4.00 13.53
CA TYR A 10 -3.28 2.56 13.60
C TYR A 10 -2.01 2.18 14.36
N SER A 11 -2.17 1.30 15.33
CA SER A 11 -1.07 0.65 16.04
C SER A 11 -1.53 -0.75 16.43
N GLU A 12 -0.81 -1.77 15.96
CA GLU A 12 -1.12 -3.17 16.26
C GLU A 12 0.15 -3.87 16.73
N LYS A 13 0.04 -4.59 17.83
CA LYS A 13 1.18 -5.33 18.37
C LYS A 13 1.57 -6.47 17.42
N ASP A 14 2.87 -6.55 17.10
CA ASP A 14 3.44 -7.68 16.39
C ASP A 14 3.47 -8.91 17.32
N PRO A 15 2.70 -9.96 17.02
CA PRO A 15 2.59 -11.13 17.88
C PRO A 15 3.85 -11.99 17.93
N TYR A 16 4.77 -11.81 16.99
CA TYR A 16 5.98 -12.60 16.86
C TYR A 16 7.18 -12.01 17.61
N ILE A 17 7.15 -10.73 17.96
CA ILE A 17 8.21 -10.11 18.74
C ILE A 17 8.01 -10.43 20.21
N LYS A 18 8.90 -11.25 20.79
CA LYS A 18 8.80 -11.74 22.16
C LYS A 18 9.46 -10.82 23.18
N ASN A 19 10.67 -10.36 22.88
CA ASN A 19 11.48 -9.56 23.80
C ASN A 19 12.05 -8.34 23.05
N PRO A 20 11.28 -7.27 22.88
CA PRO A 20 11.74 -6.10 22.19
C PRO A 20 12.85 -5.38 22.97
N ILE A 21 13.81 -4.81 22.28
CA ILE A 21 14.85 -3.95 22.89
C ILE A 21 14.21 -2.70 23.47
N ASN A 22 13.22 -2.16 22.79
CA ASN A 22 12.39 -1.07 23.28
C ASN A 22 10.90 -1.32 23.00
N SER A 23 10.02 -0.60 23.70
CA SER A 23 8.58 -0.79 23.57
C SER A 23 8.04 -0.44 22.19
N ASN A 24 8.71 0.46 21.45
CA ASN A 24 8.24 0.93 20.13
C ASN A 24 8.46 -0.12 19.03
N SER A 25 9.46 -0.99 19.19
CA SER A 25 9.74 -2.05 18.21
C SER A 25 8.76 -3.21 18.21
N GLN A 26 7.70 -3.16 19.03
CA GLN A 26 6.66 -4.20 19.12
C GLN A 26 5.44 -3.95 18.26
N TYR A 27 5.31 -2.79 17.63
CA TYR A 27 4.06 -2.39 17.01
C TYR A 27 4.24 -2.10 15.54
N TYR A 28 3.27 -2.55 14.75
CA TYR A 28 3.04 -1.99 13.44
C TYR A 28 2.32 -0.66 13.62
N GLU A 29 2.86 0.38 13.05
CA GLU A 29 2.25 1.70 13.00
C GLU A 29 1.84 2.04 11.56
N PHE A 30 0.91 2.97 11.40
CA PHE A 30 0.50 3.42 10.08
C PHE A 30 1.71 3.95 9.29
N GLN A 31 1.86 3.48 8.05
CA GLN A 31 2.93 3.91 7.16
C GLN A 31 2.42 4.64 5.93
N GLY A 32 1.31 4.20 5.33
CA GLY A 32 0.85 4.83 4.11
C GLY A 32 -0.38 4.19 3.48
N TYR A 33 -0.63 4.57 2.24
CA TYR A 33 -1.73 4.06 1.43
C TYR A 33 -1.24 3.51 0.09
N LEU A 34 -1.86 2.42 -0.32
CA LEU A 34 -1.76 1.82 -1.64
C LEU A 34 -3.13 1.88 -2.31
N VAL A 35 -3.19 2.30 -3.57
CA VAL A 35 -4.43 2.25 -4.34
C VAL A 35 -4.22 1.41 -5.58
N TYR A 36 -5.08 0.44 -5.75
CA TYR A 36 -5.09 -0.48 -6.87
C TYR A 36 -6.24 -0.16 -7.81
N GLN A 37 -5.98 -0.20 -9.11
CA GLN A 37 -7.02 -0.37 -10.11
C GLN A 37 -7.33 -1.86 -10.20
N LEU A 38 -8.61 -2.20 -10.16
CA LEU A 38 -9.10 -3.57 -10.26
C LEU A 38 -9.63 -3.84 -11.66
N LYS A 39 -9.52 -5.08 -12.10
CA LYS A 39 -10.04 -5.51 -13.39
C LYS A 39 -11.58 -5.45 -13.45
N ASP A 40 -12.23 -5.77 -12.34
CA ASP A 40 -13.68 -5.82 -12.21
C ASP A 40 -14.14 -5.58 -10.75
N ALA A 41 -15.47 -5.58 -10.56
CA ALA A 41 -16.10 -5.34 -9.25
C ALA A 41 -15.99 -6.52 -8.28
N ILE A 42 -15.66 -7.71 -8.74
CA ILE A 42 -15.58 -8.92 -7.92
C ILE A 42 -14.17 -9.23 -7.43
N THR A 43 -13.18 -8.48 -7.90
CA THR A 43 -11.80 -8.59 -7.42
C THR A 43 -11.74 -8.28 -5.93
N SER A 44 -11.16 -9.18 -5.16
CA SER A 44 -11.08 -9.11 -3.70
C SER A 44 -9.68 -8.69 -3.22
N VAL A 45 -9.54 -8.43 -1.93
CA VAL A 45 -8.25 -8.10 -1.32
C VAL A 45 -7.21 -9.21 -1.46
N THR A 46 -7.65 -10.47 -1.55
CA THR A 46 -6.77 -11.62 -1.75
C THR A 46 -6.25 -11.75 -3.18
N ASP A 47 -6.79 -10.97 -4.10
CA ASP A 47 -6.40 -10.96 -5.51
C ASP A 47 -5.42 -9.81 -5.84
N LEU A 48 -5.03 -8.99 -4.85
CA LEU A 48 -4.20 -7.80 -5.10
C LEU A 48 -2.78 -8.13 -5.57
N ASP A 49 -2.28 -9.31 -5.26
CA ASP A 49 -0.97 -9.80 -5.72
C ASP A 49 -1.01 -10.40 -7.14
N ASP A 50 -2.21 -10.57 -7.70
CA ASP A 50 -2.39 -11.07 -9.07
C ASP A 50 -2.42 -9.88 -10.06
N PRO A 51 -1.36 -9.68 -10.89
CA PRO A 51 -1.28 -8.56 -11.82
C PRO A 51 -2.33 -8.61 -12.95
N ASP A 52 -3.00 -9.74 -13.14
CA ASP A 52 -4.11 -9.86 -14.08
C ASP A 52 -5.44 -9.40 -13.49
N LYS A 53 -5.51 -9.20 -12.17
CA LYS A 53 -6.72 -8.78 -11.44
C LYS A 53 -6.59 -7.41 -10.80
N ALA A 54 -5.42 -7.04 -10.29
CA ALA A 54 -5.16 -5.78 -9.63
C ALA A 54 -3.81 -5.18 -10.05
N ARG A 55 -3.75 -3.87 -10.20
CA ARG A 55 -2.52 -3.14 -10.54
C ARG A 55 -2.40 -1.88 -9.71
N LEU A 56 -1.28 -1.72 -9.03
CA LEU A 56 -1.00 -0.54 -8.21
C LEU A 56 -0.95 0.72 -9.10
N VAL A 57 -1.75 1.72 -8.75
CA VAL A 57 -1.87 2.98 -9.53
C VAL A 57 -1.43 4.20 -8.74
N PHE A 58 -1.46 4.12 -7.41
CA PHE A 58 -1.05 5.21 -6.54
C PHE A 58 -0.47 4.66 -5.23
N ARG A 59 0.53 5.35 -4.71
CA ARG A 59 1.08 5.13 -3.39
C ARG A 59 1.49 6.46 -2.76
N CYS A 60 1.30 6.58 -1.47
CA CYS A 60 1.93 7.59 -0.63
C CYS A 60 2.25 7.01 0.74
N ASP A 61 3.26 7.56 1.39
CA ASP A 61 3.70 7.16 2.73
C ASP A 61 4.09 8.38 3.57
N ILE A 62 4.15 8.17 4.88
CA ILE A 62 4.63 9.21 5.80
C ILE A 62 6.09 9.52 5.50
N LYS A 63 6.53 10.72 5.89
CA LYS A 63 7.93 11.12 5.74
C LYS A 63 8.72 10.72 6.97
N ASP A 64 9.46 9.62 6.87
CA ASP A 64 10.17 9.02 8.00
C ASP A 64 11.45 8.27 7.62
N ASP A 65 11.99 8.54 6.42
CA ASP A 65 13.17 7.92 5.81
C ASP A 65 12.98 6.42 5.46
N VAL A 66 11.73 5.91 5.44
CA VAL A 66 11.40 4.55 4.99
C VAL A 66 10.87 4.59 3.57
N SER A 67 11.69 4.21 2.60
CA SER A 67 11.33 4.27 1.18
C SER A 67 10.80 2.95 0.61
N GLY A 68 11.15 1.82 1.22
CA GLY A 68 10.72 0.50 0.75
C GLY A 68 10.63 -0.50 1.91
N ILE A 69 9.78 -1.52 1.75
CA ILE A 69 9.57 -2.53 2.79
C ILE A 69 9.63 -3.92 2.17
N VAL A 70 10.43 -4.81 2.78
CA VAL A 70 10.63 -6.17 2.35
C VAL A 70 10.24 -7.12 3.48
N ASN A 71 9.32 -8.03 3.20
CA ASN A 71 9.01 -9.15 4.06
C ASN A 71 9.88 -10.36 3.71
N GLN A 72 10.18 -11.20 4.71
CA GLN A 72 10.89 -12.46 4.54
C GLN A 72 9.91 -13.61 4.82
N TYR A 73 9.62 -14.41 3.82
CA TYR A 73 8.71 -15.55 3.95
C TYR A 73 9.50 -16.86 3.98
N LEU A 74 9.24 -17.69 4.99
CA LEU A 74 9.85 -19.01 5.09
C LEU A 74 9.24 -19.94 4.01
N ASP A 75 10.08 -20.43 3.11
CA ASP A 75 9.71 -21.54 2.25
C ASP A 75 9.73 -22.84 3.08
N PRO A 76 8.57 -23.48 3.31
CA PRO A 76 8.49 -24.65 4.17
C PRO A 76 9.13 -25.90 3.56
N ILE A 77 9.39 -25.92 2.25
CA ILE A 77 9.99 -27.03 1.54
C ILE A 77 11.51 -26.95 1.58
N LEU A 78 12.03 -25.75 1.30
CA LEU A 78 13.47 -25.50 1.23
C LEU A 78 14.07 -25.11 2.58
N GLY A 79 13.26 -24.69 3.55
CA GLY A 79 13.71 -24.20 4.86
C GLY A 79 14.52 -22.90 4.78
N VAL A 80 14.32 -22.11 3.72
CA VAL A 80 15.01 -20.84 3.51
C VAL A 80 14.01 -19.68 3.49
N TYR A 81 14.46 -18.51 3.88
CA TYR A 81 13.66 -17.29 3.78
C TYR A 81 13.79 -16.67 2.38
N THR A 82 12.65 -16.33 1.79
CA THR A 82 12.55 -15.65 0.50
C THR A 82 12.11 -14.22 0.70
N PRO A 83 12.89 -13.23 0.26
CA PRO A 83 12.50 -11.82 0.34
C PRO A 83 11.39 -11.49 -0.66
N VAL A 84 10.38 -10.77 -0.21
CA VAL A 84 9.30 -10.22 -1.06
C VAL A 84 9.23 -8.71 -0.81
N GLU A 85 9.41 -7.93 -1.86
CA GLU A 85 9.26 -6.48 -1.79
C GLU A 85 7.76 -6.13 -1.76
N GLU A 86 7.24 -5.81 -0.58
CA GLU A 86 5.84 -5.44 -0.38
C GLU A 86 5.57 -3.99 -0.80
N VAL A 87 6.54 -3.13 -0.53
CA VAL A 87 6.51 -1.72 -0.92
C VAL A 87 7.84 -1.38 -1.57
N SER A 88 7.80 -0.99 -2.84
CA SER A 88 9.01 -0.67 -3.59
C SER A 88 9.58 0.69 -3.18
N SER A 89 10.90 0.81 -3.16
CA SER A 89 11.58 2.10 -2.93
C SER A 89 11.47 3.09 -4.08
N VAL A 90 10.84 2.69 -5.19
CA VAL A 90 10.70 3.53 -6.39
C VAL A 90 9.26 3.57 -6.88
N ILE A 91 8.88 4.69 -7.49
CA ILE A 91 7.61 4.81 -8.19
C ILE A 91 7.76 4.28 -9.62
N SER A 92 7.03 3.23 -9.94
CA SER A 92 7.03 2.65 -11.27
C SER A 92 6.44 3.60 -12.31
N SER A 93 6.85 3.47 -13.56
CA SER A 93 6.32 4.29 -14.65
C SER A 93 4.79 4.19 -14.75
N GLY A 94 4.13 5.35 -14.81
CA GLY A 94 2.67 5.46 -14.86
C GLY A 94 1.95 5.22 -13.53
N MET A 95 2.64 4.94 -12.44
CA MET A 95 2.10 5.01 -11.08
C MET A 95 2.15 6.46 -10.59
N LYS A 96 1.17 6.87 -9.79
CA LYS A 96 1.12 8.19 -9.15
C LYS A 96 1.53 8.09 -7.68
N GLY A 97 1.77 9.25 -7.08
CA GLY A 97 2.13 9.37 -5.68
C GLY A 97 3.62 9.60 -5.46
N SER A 98 4.05 9.38 -4.25
CA SER A 98 5.40 9.70 -3.78
C SER A 98 5.93 8.64 -2.83
N VAL A 99 7.22 8.65 -2.63
CA VAL A 99 7.95 7.82 -1.67
C VAL A 99 8.53 8.74 -0.61
N ASP A 100 8.27 8.42 0.66
CA ASP A 100 8.82 9.13 1.82
C ASP A 100 8.65 10.67 1.74
N ASN A 101 7.47 11.11 1.29
CA ASN A 101 7.19 12.54 1.05
C ASN A 101 5.96 13.06 1.80
N GLY A 102 5.29 12.22 2.53
CA GLY A 102 4.08 12.53 3.28
C GLY A 102 2.80 12.00 2.63
N VAL A 103 1.75 11.90 3.42
CA VAL A 103 0.47 11.35 2.99
C VAL A 103 -0.24 12.33 2.06
N GLU A 104 -0.69 11.82 0.92
CA GLU A 104 -1.51 12.55 -0.05
C GLU A 104 -2.96 12.06 0.01
N TYR A 105 -3.91 12.98 0.16
CA TYR A 105 -5.34 12.65 0.28
C TYR A 105 -6.12 12.81 -1.03
N SER A 106 -5.46 13.27 -2.08
CA SER A 106 -6.05 13.42 -3.41
C SER A 106 -5.03 13.22 -4.51
N PHE A 107 -5.42 12.54 -5.55
CA PHE A 107 -4.58 12.28 -6.72
C PHE A 107 -5.44 12.07 -7.97
N ASN A 108 -4.85 12.23 -9.15
CA ASN A 108 -5.52 12.07 -10.41
C ASN A 108 -5.06 10.79 -11.12
N ILE A 109 -6.00 9.89 -11.41
CA ILE A 109 -5.78 8.73 -12.28
C ILE A 109 -6.23 9.11 -13.69
N THR A 110 -5.33 9.01 -14.65
CA THR A 110 -5.58 9.36 -16.06
C THR A 110 -5.41 8.17 -17.00
N GLU A 111 -4.89 7.05 -16.48
CA GLU A 111 -4.55 5.86 -17.26
C GLU A 111 -5.30 4.64 -16.77
N ASP A 112 -5.75 3.83 -17.73
CA ASP A 112 -6.26 2.48 -17.51
C ASP A 112 -5.10 1.49 -17.58
N LYS A 113 -4.72 0.92 -16.45
CA LYS A 113 -3.61 -0.04 -16.38
C LYS A 113 -3.91 -1.38 -17.06
N PHE A 114 -5.18 -1.67 -17.32
CA PHE A 114 -5.61 -2.88 -18.05
C PHE A 114 -5.84 -2.66 -19.55
N ALA A 115 -5.59 -1.46 -20.06
CA ALA A 115 -5.73 -1.18 -21.48
C ALA A 115 -4.68 -1.93 -22.32
N LEU A 116 -5.10 -2.53 -23.43
CA LEU A 116 -4.23 -3.24 -24.38
C LEU A 116 -3.68 -2.33 -25.48
N GLY A 117 -3.88 -1.02 -25.40
CA GLY A 117 -3.45 -0.05 -26.41
C GLY A 117 -3.31 1.33 -25.79
N ALA A 118 -4.15 2.27 -26.22
CA ALA A 118 -4.16 3.61 -25.63
C ALA A 118 -4.57 3.52 -24.15
N THR A 119 -3.67 3.95 -23.27
CA THR A 119 -3.86 3.79 -21.80
C THR A 119 -4.77 4.83 -21.19
N ARG A 120 -5.18 5.86 -21.94
CA ARG A 120 -6.05 6.92 -21.39
C ARG A 120 -7.42 6.35 -20.97
N LEU A 121 -7.92 6.82 -19.82
CA LEU A 121 -9.28 6.46 -19.38
C LEU A 121 -10.33 6.85 -20.44
N VAL A 122 -11.30 5.98 -20.64
CA VAL A 122 -12.40 6.16 -21.58
C VAL A 122 -13.61 6.72 -20.83
N ASN A 123 -14.20 7.81 -21.34
CA ASN A 123 -15.42 8.38 -20.77
C ASN A 123 -16.58 7.36 -20.79
N HIS A 124 -17.43 7.44 -19.78
CA HIS A 124 -18.61 6.59 -19.60
C HIS A 124 -18.30 5.09 -19.38
N LYS A 125 -17.03 4.71 -19.24
CA LYS A 125 -16.61 3.37 -18.79
C LYS A 125 -16.47 3.36 -17.28
N THR A 126 -17.01 2.33 -16.63
CA THR A 126 -16.82 2.13 -15.18
C THR A 126 -15.45 1.52 -14.91
N TYR A 127 -14.72 2.12 -13.96
CA TYR A 127 -13.45 1.63 -13.45
C TYR A 127 -13.60 1.31 -11.97
N TYR A 128 -12.85 0.33 -11.49
CA TYR A 128 -12.90 -0.14 -10.12
C TYR A 128 -11.57 0.08 -9.43
N PHE A 129 -11.63 0.48 -8.17
CA PHE A 129 -10.45 0.79 -7.37
C PHE A 129 -10.62 0.24 -5.97
N MET A 130 -9.48 -0.04 -5.33
CA MET A 130 -9.42 -0.41 -3.92
C MET A 130 -8.29 0.36 -3.26
N ALA A 131 -8.58 1.00 -2.14
CA ALA A 131 -7.58 1.67 -1.32
C ALA A 131 -7.27 0.83 -0.09
N LEU A 132 -6.00 0.66 0.18
CA LEU A 132 -5.47 -0.13 1.29
C LEU A 132 -4.53 0.74 2.12
N ALA A 133 -4.81 0.87 3.41
CA ALA A 133 -3.81 1.38 4.34
C ALA A 133 -2.82 0.27 4.67
N TYR A 134 -1.58 0.60 4.93
CA TYR A 134 -0.60 -0.37 5.40
C TYR A 134 0.20 0.16 6.59
N GLY A 135 0.69 -0.76 7.36
CA GLY A 135 1.52 -0.49 8.53
C GLY A 135 2.91 -1.07 8.39
N TYR A 136 3.80 -0.51 9.15
CA TYR A 136 5.19 -0.89 9.21
C TYR A 136 5.65 -1.01 10.66
N ASN A 137 6.37 -2.09 10.98
CA ASN A 137 7.00 -2.25 12.26
C ASN A 137 8.40 -1.66 12.20
N LYS A 138 8.51 -0.39 12.60
CA LYS A 138 9.74 0.38 12.59
C LYS A 138 10.62 0.05 13.79
N THR A 139 11.92 -0.05 13.56
CA THR A 139 12.92 -0.11 14.61
C THR A 139 13.98 0.94 14.35
N GLU A 140 14.29 1.70 15.38
CA GLU A 140 15.30 2.75 15.32
C GLU A 140 16.71 2.22 15.08
N GLU A 141 16.96 0.95 15.45
CA GLU A 141 18.30 0.37 15.45
C GLU A 141 18.70 -0.26 14.12
N ASN A 142 17.74 -0.65 13.29
CA ASN A 142 18.03 -1.26 12.00
C ASN A 142 16.87 -1.08 11.01
N PRO A 143 16.82 0.04 10.29
CA PRO A 143 15.76 0.28 9.32
C PRO A 143 15.84 -0.67 8.10
N PHE A 144 17.00 -1.34 7.87
CA PHE A 144 17.24 -2.23 6.74
C PHE A 144 18.49 -3.10 6.94
N PRO A 145 18.48 -4.36 6.55
CA PRO A 145 17.40 -5.33 6.29
C PRO A 145 16.91 -5.97 7.59
N TYR A 146 15.63 -6.32 7.62
CA TYR A 146 14.94 -6.84 8.81
C TYR A 146 15.21 -8.30 9.11
N PHE A 147 15.97 -8.96 8.30
CA PHE A 147 16.34 -10.33 8.55
C PHE A 147 17.39 -10.37 9.67
N THR A 148 17.06 -11.01 10.77
CA THR A 148 17.98 -11.28 11.87
C THR A 148 17.69 -12.68 12.42
N ASP A 149 18.76 -13.42 12.70
CA ASP A 149 18.68 -14.71 13.38
C ASP A 149 18.47 -14.54 14.90
N ASP A 150 18.38 -13.31 15.41
CA ASP A 150 18.12 -13.03 16.80
C ASP A 150 16.70 -13.44 17.18
N PRO A 151 16.52 -14.42 18.08
CA PRO A 151 15.21 -14.93 18.47
C PRO A 151 14.30 -13.89 19.13
N ASN A 152 14.84 -12.73 19.53
CA ASN A 152 14.05 -11.62 20.06
C ASN A 152 13.31 -10.83 18.97
N TYR A 153 13.66 -11.05 17.72
CA TYR A 153 13.20 -10.25 16.58
C TYR A 153 12.50 -11.07 15.48
N ASP A 154 11.96 -12.23 15.82
CA ASP A 154 11.30 -13.13 14.86
C ASP A 154 10.24 -12.40 14.00
N GLY A 155 9.44 -11.51 14.60
CA GLY A 155 8.41 -10.77 13.90
C GLY A 155 8.94 -9.74 12.90
N ARG A 156 10.19 -9.36 12.97
CA ARG A 156 10.82 -8.45 12.02
C ARG A 156 11.10 -9.06 10.65
N ASN A 157 10.93 -10.34 10.52
CA ASN A 157 10.95 -11.01 9.23
C ASN A 157 9.79 -10.53 8.34
N GLN A 158 8.73 -10.00 8.95
CA GLN A 158 7.55 -9.47 8.25
C GLN A 158 7.19 -8.08 8.79
N PRO A 159 7.99 -7.06 8.50
CA PRO A 159 7.76 -5.70 8.98
C PRO A 159 6.56 -5.01 8.33
N PHE A 160 6.08 -5.47 7.17
CA PHE A 160 4.89 -4.97 6.50
C PHE A 160 3.63 -5.66 6.98
N ILE A 161 2.57 -4.91 7.18
CA ILE A 161 1.23 -5.43 7.37
C ILE A 161 0.21 -4.65 6.54
N ALA A 162 -0.57 -5.36 5.74
CA ALA A 162 -1.69 -4.78 5.01
C ALA A 162 -2.86 -4.51 5.95
N GLY A 163 -3.54 -3.39 5.78
CA GLY A 163 -4.77 -3.07 6.50
C GLY A 163 -5.86 -4.10 6.22
N ARG A 164 -6.69 -4.39 7.23
CA ARG A 164 -7.72 -5.43 7.16
C ARG A 164 -9.14 -4.89 7.36
N ARG A 165 -9.28 -3.60 7.66
CA ARG A 165 -10.58 -2.98 7.97
C ARG A 165 -10.97 -1.98 6.92
N ASN A 166 -12.30 -1.85 6.71
CA ASN A 166 -12.89 -0.85 5.80
C ASN A 166 -12.40 -0.94 4.34
N ILE A 167 -11.99 -2.13 3.91
CA ILE A 167 -11.60 -2.37 2.53
C ILE A 167 -12.86 -2.60 1.72
N GLN A 168 -13.03 -1.81 0.67
CA GLN A 168 -14.17 -1.94 -0.25
C GLN A 168 -13.75 -1.58 -1.68
N VAL A 169 -14.52 -2.07 -2.63
CA VAL A 169 -14.38 -1.70 -4.04
C VAL A 169 -15.11 -0.40 -4.28
N TYR A 170 -14.41 0.57 -4.83
CA TYR A 170 -14.96 1.85 -5.30
C TYR A 170 -15.11 1.81 -6.81
N SER A 171 -16.17 2.41 -7.33
CA SER A 171 -16.33 2.60 -8.76
C SER A 171 -16.28 4.07 -9.14
N ALA A 172 -15.68 4.37 -10.30
CA ALA A 172 -15.60 5.69 -10.86
C ALA A 172 -15.89 5.64 -12.38
N ILE A 173 -16.58 6.67 -12.87
CA ILE A 173 -16.91 6.82 -14.29
C ILE A 173 -16.37 8.18 -14.75
N PRO A 174 -15.32 8.22 -15.57
CA PRO A 174 -14.83 9.45 -16.16
C PRO A 174 -15.87 10.07 -17.09
N HIS A 175 -16.00 11.40 -17.04
CA HIS A 175 -16.84 12.16 -17.97
C HIS A 175 -16.22 13.51 -18.24
N PHE A 176 -16.55 14.13 -19.36
CA PHE A 176 -16.18 15.52 -19.61
C PHE A 176 -17.02 16.41 -18.70
N ILE A 177 -16.38 17.32 -18.00
CA ILE A 177 -17.07 18.45 -17.39
C ILE A 177 -17.33 19.43 -18.53
N GLU A 178 -18.57 19.45 -19.05
CA GLU A 178 -19.01 20.56 -19.89
C GLU A 178 -19.03 21.80 -19.00
N GLN A 179 -18.31 22.84 -19.42
CA GLN A 179 -18.49 24.15 -18.78
C GLN A 179 -19.93 24.57 -19.10
N GLU A 180 -20.81 24.49 -18.12
CA GLU A 180 -22.09 25.19 -18.20
C GLU A 180 -21.76 26.68 -18.36
N TYR A 181 -21.94 27.17 -19.56
CA TYR A 181 -22.05 28.62 -19.76
C TYR A 181 -23.30 29.03 -18.99
N GLY A 182 -23.08 29.60 -17.81
CA GLY A 182 -24.18 30.11 -16.98
C GLY A 182 -25.07 30.95 -17.86
N GLY A 183 -26.33 30.57 -17.93
CA GLY A 183 -27.34 31.27 -18.72
C GLY A 183 -27.35 32.75 -18.37
N THR A 184 -27.42 33.56 -19.38
CA THR A 184 -27.65 34.99 -19.32
C THR A 184 -28.98 35.30 -18.69
#